data_632a4893c436387634ed68601e4a74f2
#
_entry.id   632a4893c436387634ed68601e4a74f2
#
_cell.length_a   1.000
_cell.length_b   1.000
_cell.length_c   1.000
_cell.angle_alpha   90.00
_cell.angle_beta   90.00
_cell.angle_gamma   90.00
#
_symmetry.space_group_name_H-M   'P 1'
#
loop_
_entity.id
_entity.type
_entity.pdbx_description
1 polymer ?
#
loop_
_entity_poly.entity_id
_entity_poly.type
_entity_poly.pdbx_seq_one_letter_code
_entity_poly.pdbx_strand_id
1 'polypeptide(L)'
;HVILNIPNGGDDIWLECTNQNIPFGYLGDFTDNRNVLVVTPEGGVIKKTTSYLNEDNLQTTKATIQLEADGSLSSDITIVSEGIQYDGKFELEKQSMSDLKKHYKIRVWPYNNNLEINSVEFENNRDTYVFSEKVSLDITNYASINGTDYLLKVNAFDRNTYVPKRYRNRKLPLEVLRGYKDVSEYTYKIPEGFTIEALPFPKVIESKFGKYEVTFSKVDEQTFTYQKTLLIKAGNYPKEDYNAYRKFRKSIATYSKRERLC
;
A
#
# COMPACT_ATOMS: atom_id res chain seq x y z
N HIS A 1 24.62 4.75 14.94
CA HIS A 1 24.68 4.39 13.52
C HIS A 1 25.40 5.48 12.73
N VAL A 2 26.18 5.14 11.73
CA VAL A 2 26.98 6.06 10.90
C VAL A 2 26.58 5.87 9.44
N ILE A 3 26.33 6.99 8.74
CA ILE A 3 26.08 7.06 7.29
C ILE A 3 27.01 8.11 6.67
N LEU A 4 27.22 8.07 5.38
CA LEU A 4 28.01 9.10 4.68
C LEU A 4 27.14 10.25 4.24
N ASN A 5 27.68 11.46 4.34
CA ASN A 5 27.12 12.68 3.75
C ASN A 5 28.04 13.17 2.63
N ILE A 6 27.50 13.38 1.45
CA ILE A 6 28.17 14.01 0.32
C ILE A 6 27.53 15.37 0.12
N PRO A 7 28.21 16.47 0.44
CA PRO A 7 27.67 17.82 0.21
C PRO A 7 27.43 18.08 -1.29
N ASN A 8 26.23 18.55 -1.63
CA ASN A 8 25.85 18.82 -3.02
C ASN A 8 25.00 20.11 -3.13
N GLY A 9 25.60 21.25 -2.82
CA GLY A 9 25.00 22.57 -3.07
C GLY A 9 23.67 22.87 -2.35
N GLY A 10 23.36 22.13 -1.27
CA GLY A 10 22.10 22.25 -0.51
C GLY A 10 21.23 21.00 -0.57
N ASP A 11 21.39 20.17 -1.58
CA ASP A 11 20.76 18.85 -1.73
C ASP A 11 21.79 17.75 -1.42
N ASP A 12 22.12 17.59 -0.15
CA ASP A 12 23.10 16.61 0.28
C ASP A 12 22.69 15.19 -0.10
N ILE A 13 23.65 14.41 -0.63
CA ILE A 13 23.45 13.00 -0.90
C ILE A 13 23.83 12.20 0.37
N TRP A 14 22.97 11.31 0.78
CA TRP A 14 23.18 10.44 1.94
C TRP A 14 23.37 9.01 1.51
N LEU A 15 24.35 8.34 2.05
CA LEU A 15 24.64 6.94 1.72
C LEU A 15 24.56 6.07 2.96
N GLU A 16 23.65 5.10 2.90
CA GLU A 16 23.58 4.00 3.86
C GLU A 16 24.57 2.91 3.46
N CYS A 17 25.62 2.71 4.27
CA CYS A 17 26.74 1.84 3.91
C CYS A 17 26.68 0.45 4.57
N THR A 18 25.66 0.18 5.38
CA THR A 18 25.57 -1.11 6.13
C THR A 18 24.86 -2.21 5.35
N ASN A 19 24.14 -1.86 4.30
CA ASN A 19 23.47 -2.81 3.41
C ASN A 19 23.86 -2.53 1.95
N GLN A 20 24.59 -3.47 1.34
CA GLN A 20 25.05 -3.37 -0.05
C GLN A 20 23.91 -3.40 -1.10
N ASN A 21 22.70 -3.74 -0.69
CA ASN A 21 21.54 -3.83 -1.59
C ASN A 21 20.80 -2.51 -1.71
N ILE A 22 21.05 -1.55 -0.83
CA ILE A 22 20.42 -0.21 -0.88
C ILE A 22 20.97 0.55 -2.10
N PRO A 23 20.10 1.17 -2.93
CA PRO A 23 20.55 2.03 -4.02
C PRO A 23 21.35 3.23 -3.53
N PHE A 24 22.25 3.72 -4.38
CA PHE A 24 23.01 4.95 -4.11
C PHE A 24 22.06 6.13 -3.85
N GLY A 25 22.27 6.86 -2.77
CA GLY A 25 21.47 8.04 -2.41
C GLY A 25 20.10 7.74 -1.77
N TYR A 26 19.65 6.49 -1.74
CA TYR A 26 18.39 6.13 -1.09
C TYR A 26 18.59 5.96 0.42
N LEU A 27 17.68 6.55 1.20
CA LEU A 27 17.55 6.30 2.63
C LEU A 27 16.19 5.65 2.91
N GLY A 28 16.24 4.45 3.46
CA GLY A 28 15.06 3.74 3.97
C GLY A 28 14.59 4.26 5.33
N ASP A 29 13.59 3.60 5.90
CA ASP A 29 12.88 4.02 7.12
C ASP A 29 13.76 4.04 8.38
N PHE A 30 14.95 3.46 8.31
CA PHE A 30 15.89 3.45 9.43
C PHE A 30 16.66 4.78 9.57
N THR A 31 16.98 5.47 8.47
CA THR A 31 17.84 6.65 8.46
C THR A 31 17.23 7.91 7.85
N ASP A 32 16.03 7.82 7.26
CA ASP A 32 15.30 8.98 6.74
C ASP A 32 14.77 9.89 7.87
N ASN A 33 14.52 11.16 7.53
CA ASN A 33 13.84 12.13 8.40
C ASN A 33 14.48 12.26 9.81
N ARG A 34 15.82 12.17 9.91
CA ARG A 34 16.58 12.23 11.16
C ARG A 34 17.43 13.50 11.24
N ASN A 35 17.53 14.07 12.44
CA ASN A 35 18.60 15.01 12.75
C ASN A 35 19.89 14.22 13.03
N VAL A 36 20.93 14.53 12.29
CA VAL A 36 22.24 13.87 12.38
C VAL A 36 23.36 14.89 12.59
N LEU A 37 24.42 14.48 13.27
CA LEU A 37 25.64 15.26 13.42
C LEU A 37 26.55 14.94 12.22
N VAL A 38 26.73 15.90 11.32
CA VAL A 38 27.72 15.82 10.25
C VAL A 38 29.06 16.34 10.79
N VAL A 39 30.08 15.50 10.73
CA VAL A 39 31.45 15.85 11.15
C VAL A 39 32.19 16.41 9.94
N THR A 40 32.68 17.64 10.07
CA THR A 40 33.48 18.32 9.04
C THR A 40 34.85 18.71 9.63
N PRO A 41 35.84 19.10 8.80
CA PRO A 41 37.14 19.57 9.31
C PRO A 41 37.00 20.78 10.27
N GLU A 42 35.96 21.60 10.08
CA GLU A 42 35.72 22.80 10.89
C GLU A 42 34.90 22.52 12.15
N GLY A 43 34.40 21.28 12.34
CA GLY A 43 33.60 20.88 13.49
C GLY A 43 32.33 20.11 13.12
N GLY A 44 31.40 20.03 14.07
CA GLY A 44 30.15 19.30 13.88
C GLY A 44 28.99 20.24 13.50
N VAL A 45 28.17 19.82 12.52
CA VAL A 45 26.97 20.56 12.08
C VAL A 45 25.76 19.61 12.16
N ILE A 46 24.65 20.10 12.74
CA ILE A 46 23.38 19.36 12.71
C ILE A 46 22.71 19.57 11.36
N LYS A 47 22.47 18.48 10.65
CA LYS A 47 21.69 18.46 9.42
C LYS A 47 20.52 17.47 9.55
N LYS A 48 19.54 17.62 8.67
CA LYS A 48 18.42 16.67 8.56
C LYS A 48 18.63 15.79 7.34
N THR A 49 18.48 14.49 7.51
CA THR A 49 18.50 13.53 6.39
C THR A 49 17.27 13.69 5.51
N THR A 50 17.31 13.10 4.31
CA THR A 50 16.19 13.11 3.36
C THR A 50 14.87 12.74 4.06
N SER A 51 13.81 13.48 3.75
CA SER A 51 12.47 13.17 4.20
C SER A 51 11.52 13.19 3.01
N TYR A 52 10.67 12.17 2.94
CA TYR A 52 9.71 12.03 1.86
C TYR A 52 8.38 12.68 2.25
N LEU A 53 7.73 13.37 1.31
CA LEU A 53 6.37 13.87 1.50
C LEU A 53 5.39 12.70 1.59
N ASN A 54 4.20 12.94 2.13
CA ASN A 54 3.19 11.87 2.27
C ASN A 54 2.77 11.31 0.91
N GLU A 55 2.71 12.18 -0.08
CA GLU A 55 2.29 11.88 -1.45
C GLU A 55 3.37 11.14 -2.25
N ASP A 56 4.66 11.35 -1.91
CA ASP A 56 5.81 10.69 -2.54
C ASP A 56 5.96 9.23 -2.05
N ASN A 57 5.46 8.94 -0.85
CA ASN A 57 5.39 7.58 -0.31
C ASN A 57 4.21 6.86 -0.95
N LEU A 58 4.28 6.64 -2.25
CA LEU A 58 3.18 6.17 -3.08
C LEU A 58 3.27 4.66 -3.32
N GLN A 59 2.13 3.97 -3.16
CA GLN A 59 1.93 2.63 -3.73
C GLN A 59 0.72 2.68 -4.64
N THR A 60 0.91 2.26 -5.89
CA THR A 60 -0.18 2.11 -6.87
C THR A 60 -0.39 0.63 -7.15
N THR A 61 -1.62 0.15 -6.98
CA THR A 61 -2.00 -1.22 -7.32
C THR A 61 -3.03 -1.19 -8.44
N LYS A 62 -2.67 -1.70 -9.62
CA LYS A 62 -3.59 -1.86 -10.76
C LYS A 62 -3.87 -3.32 -10.98
N ALA A 63 -5.12 -3.68 -11.26
CA ALA A 63 -5.49 -5.05 -11.54
C ALA A 63 -6.54 -5.15 -12.65
N THR A 64 -6.35 -6.12 -13.55
CA THR A 64 -7.43 -6.62 -14.41
C THR A 64 -7.89 -7.94 -13.83
N ILE A 65 -9.17 -8.02 -13.52
CA ILE A 65 -9.78 -9.12 -12.77
C ILE A 65 -10.87 -9.73 -13.64
N GLN A 66 -10.74 -11.02 -13.91
CA GLN A 66 -11.74 -11.82 -14.59
C GLN A 66 -12.44 -12.69 -13.56
N LEU A 67 -13.74 -12.54 -13.41
CA LEU A 67 -14.58 -13.43 -12.62
C LEU A 67 -15.11 -14.55 -13.51
N GLU A 68 -15.04 -15.78 -13.02
CA GLU A 68 -15.53 -16.97 -13.72
C GLU A 68 -16.90 -17.41 -13.21
N ALA A 69 -17.64 -18.18 -14.03
CA ALA A 69 -18.99 -18.63 -13.70
C ALA A 69 -19.07 -19.59 -12.50
N ASP A 70 -17.94 -20.18 -12.07
CA ASP A 70 -17.84 -21.00 -10.86
C ASP A 70 -17.53 -20.17 -9.59
N GLY A 71 -17.45 -18.85 -9.73
CA GLY A 71 -17.08 -17.93 -8.65
C GLY A 71 -15.58 -17.84 -8.39
N SER A 72 -14.75 -18.47 -9.21
CA SER A 72 -13.31 -18.24 -9.16
C SER A 72 -12.93 -16.90 -9.81
N LEU A 73 -11.70 -16.46 -9.58
CA LEU A 73 -11.17 -15.20 -10.06
C LEU A 73 -9.76 -15.42 -10.58
N SER A 74 -9.47 -14.94 -11.78
CA SER A 74 -8.10 -14.78 -12.27
C SER A 74 -7.74 -13.30 -12.37
N SER A 75 -6.47 -12.95 -12.15
CA SER A 75 -6.04 -11.57 -12.19
C SER A 75 -4.59 -11.38 -12.56
N ASP A 76 -4.34 -10.33 -13.35
CA ASP A 76 -3.03 -9.73 -13.56
C ASP A 76 -2.96 -8.41 -12.77
N ILE A 77 -1.95 -8.31 -11.91
CA ILE A 77 -1.79 -7.22 -10.96
C ILE A 77 -0.42 -6.57 -11.16
N THR A 78 -0.41 -5.25 -11.17
CA THR A 78 0.84 -4.47 -11.11
C THR A 78 0.83 -3.63 -9.84
N ILE A 79 1.87 -3.78 -9.01
CA ILE A 79 2.10 -2.97 -7.80
C ILE A 79 3.35 -2.13 -8.05
N VAL A 80 3.22 -0.82 -7.97
CA VAL A 80 4.35 0.12 -8.08
C VAL A 80 4.54 0.80 -6.73
N SER A 81 5.76 0.74 -6.19
CA SER A 81 6.12 1.28 -4.88
C SER A 81 7.23 2.32 -5.02
N GLU A 82 7.00 3.51 -4.44
CA GLU A 82 7.85 4.70 -4.54
C GLU A 82 8.11 5.31 -3.16
N GLY A 83 9.13 6.16 -3.06
CA GLY A 83 9.49 6.81 -1.81
C GLY A 83 9.84 5.78 -0.74
N ILE A 84 9.30 5.95 0.49
CA ILE A 84 9.56 4.99 1.58
C ILE A 84 8.89 3.62 1.34
N GLN A 85 7.90 3.54 0.46
CA GLN A 85 7.26 2.27 0.12
C GLN A 85 8.12 1.38 -0.79
N TYR A 86 9.18 1.93 -1.37
CA TYR A 86 10.25 1.19 -2.06
C TYR A 86 11.11 0.39 -1.07
N ASP A 87 11.19 0.81 0.21
CA ASP A 87 12.08 0.21 1.20
C ASP A 87 11.82 -1.28 1.39
N GLY A 88 12.88 -2.07 1.31
CA GLY A 88 12.83 -3.53 1.42
C GLY A 88 12.25 -4.28 0.21
N LYS A 89 11.65 -3.60 -0.76
CA LYS A 89 11.07 -4.25 -1.95
C LYS A 89 12.12 -4.91 -2.83
N PHE A 90 13.27 -4.28 -2.98
CA PHE A 90 14.40 -4.78 -3.77
C PHE A 90 14.97 -6.12 -3.26
N GLU A 91 14.64 -6.53 -2.04
CA GLU A 91 15.03 -7.85 -1.52
C GLU A 91 14.16 -8.99 -2.10
N LEU A 92 12.99 -8.67 -2.65
CA LEU A 92 12.10 -9.67 -3.28
C LEU A 92 12.74 -10.32 -4.52
N GLU A 93 13.55 -9.56 -5.28
CA GLU A 93 14.23 -10.05 -6.49
C GLU A 93 15.14 -11.26 -6.22
N LYS A 94 15.59 -11.43 -4.98
CA LYS A 94 16.53 -12.50 -4.57
C LYS A 94 15.81 -13.74 -4.07
N GLN A 95 14.49 -13.68 -3.91
CA GLN A 95 13.72 -14.77 -3.33
C GLN A 95 13.40 -15.85 -4.39
N SER A 96 13.33 -17.10 -3.92
CA SER A 96 12.83 -18.19 -4.75
C SER A 96 11.34 -18.04 -5.05
N MET A 97 10.84 -18.60 -6.16
CA MET A 97 9.41 -18.61 -6.45
C MET A 97 8.58 -19.22 -5.31
N SER A 98 9.10 -20.23 -4.60
CA SER A 98 8.44 -20.83 -3.43
C SER A 98 8.29 -19.82 -2.28
N ASP A 99 9.29 -19.00 -2.03
CA ASP A 99 9.26 -18.00 -0.96
C ASP A 99 8.42 -16.79 -1.36
N LEU A 100 8.45 -16.39 -2.64
CA LEU A 100 7.56 -15.37 -3.19
C LEU A 100 6.07 -15.79 -3.06
N LYS A 101 5.72 -17.03 -3.41
CA LYS A 101 4.37 -17.56 -3.20
C LYS A 101 3.93 -17.45 -1.73
N LYS A 102 4.80 -17.80 -0.79
CA LYS A 102 4.54 -17.64 0.65
C LYS A 102 4.42 -16.17 1.05
N HIS A 103 5.30 -15.29 0.52
CA HIS A 103 5.26 -13.86 0.78
C HIS A 103 3.90 -13.28 0.40
N TYR A 104 3.42 -13.50 -0.84
CA TYR A 104 2.13 -12.98 -1.26
C TYR A 104 0.96 -13.57 -0.46
N LYS A 105 0.95 -14.88 -0.22
CA LYS A 105 -0.12 -15.56 0.53
C LYS A 105 -0.19 -15.11 2.01
N ILE A 106 0.95 -14.88 2.66
CA ILE A 106 1.00 -14.64 4.11
C ILE A 106 1.13 -13.16 4.46
N ARG A 107 1.84 -12.37 3.65
CA ARG A 107 2.17 -10.97 3.97
C ARG A 107 1.36 -9.97 3.20
N VAL A 108 1.16 -10.20 1.90
CA VAL A 108 0.48 -9.23 1.02
C VAL A 108 -1.03 -9.45 1.05
N TRP A 109 -1.48 -10.67 0.78
CA TRP A 109 -2.92 -11.00 0.66
C TRP A 109 -3.40 -12.11 1.61
N PRO A 110 -3.13 -12.04 2.93
CA PRO A 110 -3.47 -13.10 3.90
C PRO A 110 -4.97 -13.36 4.05
N TYR A 111 -5.80 -12.51 3.49
CA TYR A 111 -7.25 -12.60 3.53
C TYR A 111 -7.86 -13.32 2.31
N ASN A 112 -7.05 -13.73 1.34
CA ASN A 112 -7.44 -14.52 0.18
C ASN A 112 -7.00 -15.99 0.38
N ASN A 113 -7.88 -16.80 0.96
CA ASN A 113 -7.51 -18.14 1.47
C ASN A 113 -7.10 -19.13 0.36
N ASN A 114 -7.75 -19.05 -0.81
CA ASN A 114 -7.56 -20.01 -1.92
C ASN A 114 -6.70 -19.40 -3.04
N LEU A 115 -5.78 -18.52 -2.67
CA LEU A 115 -4.90 -17.82 -3.59
C LEU A 115 -3.83 -18.78 -4.15
N GLU A 116 -3.66 -18.81 -5.47
CA GLU A 116 -2.52 -19.43 -6.14
C GLU A 116 -1.80 -18.39 -6.99
N ILE A 117 -0.48 -18.27 -6.80
CA ILE A 117 0.39 -17.36 -7.55
C ILE A 117 0.96 -18.14 -8.74
N ASN A 118 0.70 -17.68 -9.95
CA ASN A 118 1.14 -18.30 -11.19
C ASN A 118 2.53 -17.80 -11.58
N SER A 119 2.69 -16.47 -11.64
CA SER A 119 3.97 -15.85 -11.99
C SER A 119 4.19 -14.57 -11.19
N VAL A 120 5.46 -14.20 -11.03
CA VAL A 120 5.92 -12.95 -10.45
C VAL A 120 7.08 -12.43 -11.27
N GLU A 121 6.99 -11.17 -11.70
CA GLU A 121 8.05 -10.46 -12.39
C GLU A 121 8.31 -9.14 -11.68
N PHE A 122 9.56 -8.69 -11.68
CA PHE A 122 9.99 -7.46 -11.05
C PHE A 122 10.67 -6.53 -12.05
N GLU A 123 10.49 -5.24 -11.82
CA GLU A 123 11.25 -4.18 -12.45
C GLU A 123 11.70 -3.21 -11.37
N ASN A 124 13.02 -3.03 -11.23
CA ASN A 124 13.63 -2.25 -10.16
C ASN A 124 14.45 -1.09 -10.76
N ASN A 125 13.87 0.09 -10.77
CA ASN A 125 14.60 1.29 -11.14
C ASN A 125 15.31 1.87 -9.91
N ARG A 126 16.61 1.54 -9.79
CA ARG A 126 17.44 1.93 -8.65
C ARG A 126 17.84 3.42 -8.66
N ASP A 127 17.72 4.10 -9.79
CA ASP A 127 18.07 5.52 -9.92
C ASP A 127 16.92 6.43 -9.49
N THR A 128 15.67 5.99 -9.71
CA THR A 128 14.46 6.73 -9.34
C THR A 128 13.76 6.14 -8.10
N TYR A 129 14.28 5.03 -7.54
CA TYR A 129 13.74 4.32 -6.38
C TYR A 129 12.29 3.89 -6.59
N VAL A 130 12.02 3.30 -7.76
CA VAL A 130 10.72 2.76 -8.13
C VAL A 130 10.82 1.26 -8.30
N PHE A 131 9.97 0.52 -7.56
CA PHE A 131 9.89 -0.93 -7.66
C PHE A 131 8.53 -1.35 -8.17
N SER A 132 8.51 -2.13 -9.26
CA SER A 132 7.30 -2.66 -9.88
C SER A 132 7.24 -4.17 -9.73
N GLU A 133 6.10 -4.67 -9.28
CA GLU A 133 5.78 -6.09 -9.12
C GLU A 133 4.65 -6.41 -10.10
N LYS A 134 4.84 -7.35 -11.03
CA LYS A 134 3.77 -7.91 -11.89
C LYS A 134 3.46 -9.31 -11.40
N VAL A 135 2.23 -9.55 -10.98
CA VAL A 135 1.80 -10.81 -10.38
C VAL A 135 0.58 -11.32 -11.11
N SER A 136 0.65 -12.55 -11.63
CA SER A 136 -0.51 -13.28 -12.14
C SER A 136 -0.95 -14.32 -11.13
N LEU A 137 -2.26 -14.41 -10.87
CA LEU A 137 -2.80 -15.27 -9.83
C LEU A 137 -4.24 -15.74 -10.13
N ASP A 138 -4.62 -16.82 -9.44
CA ASP A 138 -5.99 -17.32 -9.38
C ASP A 138 -6.47 -17.42 -7.93
N ILE A 139 -7.78 -17.24 -7.70
CA ILE A 139 -8.42 -17.43 -6.40
C ILE A 139 -9.69 -18.25 -6.61
N THR A 140 -9.70 -19.49 -6.15
CA THR A 140 -10.89 -20.33 -6.21
C THR A 140 -11.89 -19.94 -5.11
N ASN A 141 -13.21 -20.07 -5.41
CA ASN A 141 -14.29 -19.70 -4.49
C ASN A 141 -14.19 -18.26 -3.97
N TYR A 142 -13.81 -17.30 -4.85
CA TYR A 142 -13.69 -15.89 -4.47
C TYR A 142 -15.07 -15.24 -4.27
N ALA A 143 -15.97 -15.40 -5.23
CA ALA A 143 -17.36 -15.00 -5.09
C ALA A 143 -18.16 -16.07 -4.33
N SER A 144 -19.04 -15.62 -3.45
CA SER A 144 -20.04 -16.49 -2.83
C SER A 144 -21.26 -16.55 -3.74
N ILE A 145 -21.71 -17.76 -4.08
CA ILE A 145 -22.87 -18.00 -4.94
C ILE A 145 -24.09 -18.25 -4.07
N ASN A 146 -25.19 -17.54 -4.33
CA ASN A 146 -26.47 -17.71 -3.67
C ASN A 146 -27.58 -17.74 -4.73
N GLY A 147 -27.98 -18.95 -5.14
CA GLY A 147 -28.89 -19.16 -6.27
C GLY A 147 -28.27 -18.65 -7.57
N THR A 148 -28.86 -17.64 -8.16
CA THR A 148 -28.37 -16.95 -9.38
C THR A 148 -27.42 -15.78 -9.09
N ASP A 149 -27.29 -15.38 -7.81
CA ASP A 149 -26.61 -14.16 -7.42
C ASP A 149 -25.18 -14.45 -6.99
N TYR A 150 -24.27 -13.57 -7.36
CA TYR A 150 -22.88 -13.62 -6.97
C TYR A 150 -22.54 -12.46 -6.04
N LEU A 151 -22.07 -12.79 -4.85
CA LEU A 151 -21.62 -11.82 -3.87
C LEU A 151 -20.10 -11.82 -3.81
N LEU A 152 -19.45 -10.78 -4.31
CA LEU A 152 -18.00 -10.64 -4.30
C LEU A 152 -17.52 -9.43 -3.49
N LYS A 153 -16.31 -9.53 -2.95
CA LYS A 153 -15.64 -8.42 -2.29
C LYS A 153 -14.84 -7.62 -3.32
N VAL A 154 -15.24 -6.40 -3.58
CA VAL A 154 -14.62 -5.58 -4.64
C VAL A 154 -13.23 -5.05 -4.31
N ASN A 155 -12.81 -5.02 -3.06
CA ASN A 155 -11.43 -4.74 -2.68
C ASN A 155 -10.64 -6.05 -2.55
N ALA A 156 -10.18 -6.58 -3.69
CA ALA A 156 -9.51 -7.87 -3.75
C ALA A 156 -8.06 -7.83 -3.20
N PHE A 157 -7.32 -6.75 -3.44
CA PHE A 157 -5.86 -6.76 -3.32
C PHE A 157 -5.25 -5.67 -2.43
N ASP A 158 -6.05 -4.77 -1.85
CA ASP A 158 -5.53 -3.73 -0.97
C ASP A 158 -6.51 -3.40 0.16
N ARG A 159 -6.63 -4.33 1.12
CA ARG A 159 -7.50 -4.17 2.29
C ARG A 159 -6.76 -3.49 3.42
N ASN A 160 -7.20 -2.30 3.79
CA ASN A 160 -6.67 -1.57 4.93
C ASN A 160 -7.41 -1.94 6.21
N THR A 161 -6.83 -2.83 7.01
CA THR A 161 -7.47 -3.38 8.23
C THR A 161 -6.86 -2.90 9.53
N TYR A 162 -5.83 -2.04 9.46
CA TYR A 162 -5.13 -1.56 10.65
C TYR A 162 -6.02 -0.64 11.50
N VAL A 163 -6.16 -1.00 12.77
CA VAL A 163 -6.80 -0.17 13.80
C VAL A 163 -5.87 -0.05 15.00
N PRO A 164 -5.44 1.16 15.38
CA PRO A 164 -4.57 1.35 16.54
C PRO A 164 -5.17 0.77 17.83
N LYS A 165 -4.32 0.29 18.73
CA LYS A 165 -4.76 -0.24 20.05
C LYS A 165 -5.53 0.82 20.83
N ARG A 166 -6.47 0.41 21.70
CA ARG A 166 -7.17 1.32 22.58
C ARG A 166 -6.35 1.57 23.85
N TYR A 167 -6.11 2.85 24.15
CA TYR A 167 -5.50 3.26 25.42
C TYR A 167 -6.49 4.08 26.23
N ARG A 168 -6.67 3.75 27.52
CA ARG A 168 -7.55 4.50 28.43
C ARG A 168 -6.90 5.80 28.89
N ASN A 169 -5.62 5.76 29.23
CA ASN A 169 -4.86 6.88 29.79
C ASN A 169 -3.58 7.11 28.98
N ARG A 170 -3.72 7.67 27.78
CA ARG A 170 -2.54 8.02 26.96
C ARG A 170 -1.88 9.26 27.52
N LYS A 171 -0.56 9.18 27.78
CA LYS A 171 0.23 10.30 28.31
C LYS A 171 1.04 11.01 27.22
N LEU A 172 1.45 10.30 26.19
CA LEU A 172 2.32 10.82 25.13
C LEU A 172 1.51 11.27 23.90
N PRO A 173 2.01 12.28 23.16
CA PRO A 173 1.45 12.68 21.87
C PRO A 173 1.33 11.51 20.90
N LEU A 174 0.46 11.66 19.92
CA LEU A 174 0.39 10.75 18.78
C LEU A 174 1.39 11.23 17.72
N GLU A 175 2.37 10.41 17.44
CA GLU A 175 3.28 10.62 16.32
C GLU A 175 2.94 9.66 15.17
N VAL A 176 2.70 10.22 13.99
CA VAL A 176 2.65 9.49 12.72
C VAL A 176 3.94 9.86 11.98
N LEU A 177 4.96 9.04 12.15
CA LEU A 177 6.32 9.33 11.67
C LEU A 177 6.37 9.54 10.16
N ARG A 178 5.63 8.72 9.40
CA ARG A 178 5.57 8.79 7.95
C ARG A 178 4.14 8.70 7.48
N GLY A 179 3.75 9.63 6.62
CA GLY A 179 2.54 9.52 5.85
C GLY A 179 2.78 8.74 4.56
N TYR A 180 1.70 8.33 3.93
CA TYR A 180 1.76 7.59 2.68
C TYR A 180 0.45 7.72 1.91
N LYS A 181 0.54 7.40 0.62
CA LYS A 181 -0.61 7.37 -0.28
C LYS A 181 -0.68 6.01 -0.98
N ASP A 182 -1.81 5.32 -0.81
CA ASP A 182 -2.12 4.10 -1.55
C ASP A 182 -3.23 4.37 -2.55
N VAL A 183 -3.00 3.99 -3.80
CA VAL A 183 -3.98 4.10 -4.89
C VAL A 183 -4.25 2.70 -5.44
N SER A 184 -5.52 2.34 -5.58
CA SER A 184 -5.94 1.08 -6.19
C SER A 184 -6.89 1.35 -7.35
N GLU A 185 -6.63 0.71 -8.49
CA GLU A 185 -7.42 0.82 -9.72
C GLU A 185 -7.67 -0.58 -10.25
N TYR A 186 -8.89 -1.11 -10.10
CA TYR A 186 -9.24 -2.44 -10.57
C TYR A 186 -10.29 -2.37 -11.65
N THR A 187 -10.10 -3.14 -12.72
CA THR A 187 -11.11 -3.38 -13.75
C THR A 187 -11.62 -4.80 -13.59
N TYR A 188 -12.90 -4.93 -13.29
CA TYR A 188 -13.59 -6.21 -13.16
C TYR A 188 -14.33 -6.54 -14.45
N LYS A 189 -14.15 -7.78 -14.93
CA LYS A 189 -14.96 -8.38 -15.98
C LYS A 189 -15.73 -9.53 -15.37
N ILE A 190 -17.05 -9.51 -15.51
CA ILE A 190 -17.94 -10.58 -15.06
C ILE A 190 -18.21 -11.56 -16.21
N PRO A 191 -18.58 -12.84 -15.91
CA PRO A 191 -18.81 -13.83 -16.95
C PRO A 191 -19.94 -13.47 -17.91
N GLU A 192 -19.88 -13.99 -19.10
CA GLU A 192 -20.95 -13.88 -20.09
C GLU A 192 -22.25 -14.50 -19.53
N GLY A 193 -23.39 -13.84 -19.78
CA GLY A 193 -24.68 -14.25 -19.24
C GLY A 193 -25.04 -13.67 -17.87
N PHE A 194 -24.10 -12.97 -17.22
CA PHE A 194 -24.34 -12.23 -15.98
C PHE A 194 -24.45 -10.74 -16.23
N THR A 195 -25.11 -10.03 -15.33
CA THR A 195 -25.24 -8.57 -15.37
C THR A 195 -24.93 -7.95 -14.02
N ILE A 196 -24.42 -6.72 -14.03
CA ILE A 196 -24.17 -5.95 -12.81
C ILE A 196 -25.50 -5.35 -12.37
N GLU A 197 -26.10 -5.87 -11.30
CA GLU A 197 -27.36 -5.39 -10.78
C GLU A 197 -27.21 -4.04 -10.09
N ALA A 198 -26.24 -3.92 -9.16
CA ALA A 198 -25.97 -2.68 -8.46
C ALA A 198 -24.50 -2.58 -8.05
N LEU A 199 -23.90 -1.41 -8.26
CA LEU A 199 -22.58 -1.07 -7.72
C LEU A 199 -22.73 -0.49 -6.30
N PRO A 200 -21.74 -0.71 -5.41
CA PRO A 200 -21.74 -0.06 -4.10
C PRO A 200 -21.70 1.47 -4.22
N PHE A 201 -22.23 2.15 -3.22
CA PHE A 201 -22.15 3.61 -3.18
C PHE A 201 -20.71 4.09 -2.93
N PRO A 202 -20.30 5.19 -3.59
CA PRO A 202 -19.02 5.84 -3.29
C PRO A 202 -18.90 6.19 -1.81
N LYS A 203 -17.67 6.18 -1.29
CA LYS A 203 -17.41 6.48 0.10
C LYS A 203 -16.24 7.43 0.27
N VAL A 204 -16.45 8.47 1.08
CA VAL A 204 -15.38 9.36 1.55
C VAL A 204 -15.35 9.32 3.08
N ILE A 205 -14.15 9.14 3.64
CA ILE A 205 -13.86 9.25 5.06
C ILE A 205 -12.68 10.21 5.20
N GLU A 206 -12.92 11.39 5.73
CA GLU A 206 -11.90 12.44 5.82
C GLU A 206 -11.70 12.90 7.26
N SER A 207 -10.48 13.28 7.58
CA SER A 207 -10.08 13.88 8.85
C SER A 207 -8.78 14.64 8.68
N LYS A 208 -8.33 15.34 9.74
CA LYS A 208 -6.99 15.97 9.76
C LYS A 208 -5.83 14.99 9.58
N PHE A 209 -6.06 13.70 9.83
CA PHE A 209 -5.06 12.64 9.72
C PHE A 209 -4.92 12.06 8.31
N GLY A 210 -5.82 12.40 7.40
CA GLY A 210 -5.82 11.91 6.03
C GLY A 210 -7.21 11.77 5.43
N LYS A 211 -7.26 11.09 4.27
CA LYS A 211 -8.47 10.85 3.50
C LYS A 211 -8.50 9.43 2.97
N TYR A 212 -9.66 8.81 3.01
CA TYR A 212 -9.97 7.56 2.32
C TYR A 212 -11.14 7.81 1.38
N GLU A 213 -11.00 7.43 0.13
CA GLU A 213 -12.02 7.62 -0.90
C GLU A 213 -12.12 6.39 -1.77
N VAL A 214 -13.35 5.97 -2.05
CA VAL A 214 -13.66 4.85 -2.94
C VAL A 214 -14.76 5.26 -3.91
N THR A 215 -14.56 4.94 -5.19
CA THR A 215 -15.55 5.13 -6.25
C THR A 215 -15.69 3.88 -7.10
N PHE A 216 -16.85 3.77 -7.74
CA PHE A 216 -17.19 2.68 -8.65
C PHE A 216 -17.78 3.28 -9.92
N SER A 217 -17.50 2.69 -11.07
CA SER A 217 -18.08 3.12 -12.34
C SER A 217 -18.39 1.91 -13.21
N LYS A 218 -19.63 1.83 -13.71
CA LYS A 218 -19.99 0.86 -14.73
C LYS A 218 -19.43 1.33 -16.06
N VAL A 219 -18.71 0.45 -16.76
CA VAL A 219 -18.14 0.72 -18.09
C VAL A 219 -19.09 0.21 -19.17
N ASP A 220 -19.55 -1.03 -19.00
CA ASP A 220 -20.54 -1.70 -19.86
C ASP A 220 -21.33 -2.73 -19.02
N GLU A 221 -22.10 -3.63 -19.70
CA GLU A 221 -22.93 -4.61 -19.00
C GLU A 221 -22.13 -5.65 -18.18
N GLN A 222 -20.89 -5.92 -18.58
CA GLN A 222 -20.03 -6.92 -17.95
C GLN A 222 -18.75 -6.34 -17.32
N THR A 223 -18.56 -5.02 -17.41
CA THR A 223 -17.32 -4.39 -16.94
C THR A 223 -17.62 -3.24 -15.98
N PHE A 224 -16.96 -3.26 -14.82
CA PHE A 224 -16.94 -2.12 -13.92
C PHE A 224 -15.55 -1.84 -13.39
N THR A 225 -15.32 -0.63 -12.93
CA THR A 225 -14.09 -0.20 -12.29
C THR A 225 -14.29 0.10 -10.81
N TYR A 226 -13.26 -0.20 -10.05
CA TYR A 226 -13.10 0.16 -8.64
C TYR A 226 -11.87 1.06 -8.52
N GLN A 227 -12.04 2.19 -7.87
CA GLN A 227 -10.93 3.10 -7.56
C GLN A 227 -10.93 3.42 -6.07
N LYS A 228 -9.77 3.35 -5.45
CA LYS A 228 -9.55 3.68 -4.05
C LYS A 228 -8.33 4.57 -3.90
N THR A 229 -8.42 5.56 -3.04
CA THR A 229 -7.29 6.35 -2.57
C THR A 229 -7.30 6.39 -1.05
N LEU A 230 -6.17 6.07 -0.43
CA LEU A 230 -5.91 6.26 0.98
C LEU A 230 -4.70 7.17 1.16
N LEU A 231 -4.90 8.32 1.77
CA LEU A 231 -3.82 9.22 2.21
C LEU A 231 -3.77 9.22 3.74
N ILE A 232 -2.61 8.92 4.31
CA ILE A 232 -2.30 9.11 5.72
C ILE A 232 -1.25 10.20 5.84
N LYS A 233 -1.52 11.21 6.67
CA LYS A 233 -0.63 12.36 6.87
C LYS A 233 0.32 12.11 8.05
N ALA A 234 1.61 12.32 7.82
CA ALA A 234 2.58 12.42 8.90
C ALA A 234 2.28 13.63 9.81
N GLY A 235 2.70 13.55 11.05
CA GLY A 235 2.58 14.68 11.98
C GLY A 235 2.65 14.28 13.44
N ASN A 236 2.86 15.30 14.27
CA ASN A 236 2.77 15.22 15.72
C ASN A 236 1.43 15.81 16.15
N TYR A 237 0.60 14.99 16.77
CA TYR A 237 -0.74 15.35 17.21
C TYR A 237 -0.81 15.28 18.74
N PRO A 238 -1.55 16.19 19.40
CA PRO A 238 -1.78 16.11 20.84
C PRO A 238 -2.35 14.73 21.24
N LYS A 239 -2.04 14.29 22.46
CA LYS A 239 -2.54 12.99 22.97
C LYS A 239 -4.06 12.86 22.95
N GLU A 240 -4.77 13.97 23.04
CA GLU A 240 -6.23 14.08 23.00
C GLU A 240 -6.80 13.63 21.63
N ASP A 241 -6.02 13.81 20.57
CA ASP A 241 -6.38 13.43 19.21
C ASP A 241 -6.33 11.92 18.95
N TYR A 242 -5.72 11.16 19.84
CA TYR A 242 -5.53 9.72 19.63
C TYR A 242 -6.85 8.95 19.41
N ASN A 243 -7.89 9.29 20.15
CA ASN A 243 -9.19 8.64 20.00
C ASN A 243 -9.83 8.98 18.64
N ALA A 244 -9.67 10.21 18.16
CA ALA A 244 -10.13 10.64 16.85
C ALA A 244 -9.35 9.93 15.72
N TYR A 245 -8.02 9.83 15.84
CA TYR A 245 -7.19 9.04 14.90
C TYR A 245 -7.62 7.58 14.87
N ARG A 246 -7.80 6.97 16.05
CA ARG A 246 -8.26 5.59 16.14
C ARG A 246 -9.64 5.39 15.50
N LYS A 247 -10.57 6.32 15.69
CA LYS A 247 -11.90 6.31 15.07
C LYS A 247 -11.79 6.40 13.55
N PHE A 248 -10.96 7.30 13.03
CA PHE A 248 -10.67 7.44 11.61
C PHE A 248 -10.16 6.12 11.01
N ARG A 249 -9.10 5.52 11.58
CA ARG A 249 -8.55 4.24 11.13
C ARG A 249 -9.57 3.10 11.22
N LYS A 250 -10.38 3.06 12.29
CA LYS A 250 -11.45 2.06 12.49
C LYS A 250 -12.54 2.18 11.42
N SER A 251 -12.92 3.40 11.06
CA SER A 251 -13.94 3.63 10.02
C SER A 251 -13.45 3.10 8.67
N ILE A 252 -12.19 3.37 8.29
CA ILE A 252 -11.57 2.83 7.09
C ILE A 252 -11.55 1.29 7.14
N ALA A 253 -11.01 0.71 8.21
CA ALA A 253 -10.92 -0.74 8.34
C ALA A 253 -12.28 -1.45 8.32
N THR A 254 -13.31 -0.81 8.86
CA THR A 254 -14.68 -1.35 8.84
C THR A 254 -15.26 -1.32 7.45
N TYR A 255 -15.09 -0.22 6.72
CA TYR A 255 -15.58 -0.09 5.35
C TYR A 255 -14.85 -1.04 4.42
N SER A 256 -13.52 -1.04 4.43
CA SER A 256 -12.68 -1.90 3.59
C SER A 256 -12.97 -3.41 3.72
N LYS A 257 -13.56 -3.85 4.85
CA LYS A 257 -14.02 -5.23 5.05
C LYS A 257 -15.40 -5.52 4.47
N ARG A 258 -16.22 -4.48 4.26
CA ARG A 258 -17.64 -4.59 3.89
C ARG A 258 -17.93 -4.28 2.43
N GLU A 259 -16.95 -3.83 1.68
CA GLU A 259 -17.09 -3.53 0.25
C GLU A 259 -17.47 -4.81 -0.51
N ARG A 260 -18.77 -4.95 -0.83
CA ARG A 260 -19.34 -6.11 -1.52
C ARG A 260 -20.22 -5.65 -2.66
N LEU A 261 -20.18 -6.40 -3.76
CA LEU A 261 -21.06 -6.30 -4.92
C LEU A 261 -22.01 -7.49 -4.92
N CYS A 262 -23.28 -7.23 -5.23
CA CYS A 262 -24.27 -8.25 -5.57
C CYS A 262 -24.54 -8.25 -7.06
#